data_4fb3da448a6c08201c199baa57d0158a
#
_entry.id   4fb3da448a6c08201c199baa57d0158a
#
_cell.length_a   1.000
_cell.length_b   1.000
_cell.length_c   1.000
_cell.angle_alpha   90.00
_cell.angle_beta   90.00
_cell.angle_gamma   90.00
#
_symmetry.space_group_name_H-M   'P 1'
#
loop_
_entity.id
_entity.type
_entity.pdbx_description
1 polymer ?
#
loop_
_entity_poly.entity_id
_entity_poly.type
_entity_poly.pdbx_seq_one_letter_code
_entity_poly.pdbx_strand_id
1 'polypeptide(L)'
;MGKAEHTTGVKGAKAVDRQAAQAASDSPLTIALVVDTAGNEGNGTSNSALQYARELRRQGHVVRLVGIGSPDYPVAQRHVPLVSWVAAKQQMQFAQPDTEVFRKAFQGADVVHVYLPFAYGRAAVRTAHEMGIPATAGFHLQPENVLYSAGPLRYVPGASAFLYWLFNRMLYRHIRHIHTPSHMIAAQLRAHGYRQRLHVISNGYAPRFTPKQQREPGSPSPRPFMIVASGRLASEKDHATLIRAVALSRHAKDIELLICGTGPLQRELRHMAAELLPGRWSIGFHDNAQMPALLRSCDLLVHPSIVDIESLSVLEGMASGLVPVIAKSAQSAAGQFALTDRSLFDARDPVMLAQRIDWWIEHPDELSHWGAVYAEHTRQEYSIESCVREFVAMEREAIADFDGVL
;
A
#
# COMPACT_ATOMS: atom_id res chain seq x y z
N MET A 1 -56.42 -38.77 -11.50
CA MET A 1 -55.96 -38.03 -12.64
C MET A 1 -55.73 -36.56 -12.29
N GLY A 2 -54.56 -36.04 -12.51
CA GLY A 2 -54.32 -34.61 -12.64
C GLY A 2 -53.85 -33.87 -11.41
N LYS A 3 -52.53 -33.85 -11.15
CA LYS A 3 -51.78 -32.72 -10.56
C LYS A 3 -50.28 -32.95 -10.82
N ALA A 4 -49.82 -32.52 -11.95
CA ALA A 4 -48.42 -32.28 -12.27
C ALA A 4 -48.38 -31.21 -13.34
N GLU A 5 -48.05 -29.96 -12.97
CA GLU A 5 -47.59 -28.88 -13.85
C GLU A 5 -47.68 -27.58 -13.08
N HIS A 6 -46.63 -27.22 -12.29
CA HIS A 6 -46.36 -25.83 -11.87
C HIS A 6 -45.02 -25.65 -11.13
N THR A 7 -43.99 -26.46 -11.47
CA THR A 7 -42.70 -26.34 -10.79
C THR A 7 -41.51 -26.03 -11.72
N THR A 8 -41.70 -25.92 -13.01
CA THR A 8 -40.63 -25.66 -13.99
C THR A 8 -40.37 -24.17 -14.27
N GLY A 9 -41.33 -23.29 -14.07
CA GLY A 9 -41.18 -21.84 -14.37
C GLY A 9 -40.32 -21.06 -13.39
N VAL A 10 -40.35 -21.41 -12.10
CA VAL A 10 -39.64 -20.62 -11.03
C VAL A 10 -38.14 -20.94 -10.97
N LYS A 11 -37.72 -22.13 -11.36
CA LYS A 11 -36.27 -22.49 -11.42
C LYS A 11 -35.58 -21.85 -12.64
N GLY A 12 -36.24 -21.68 -13.74
CA GLY A 12 -35.74 -21.03 -14.96
C GLY A 12 -35.53 -19.52 -14.74
N ALA A 13 -36.48 -18.82 -14.14
CA ALA A 13 -36.39 -17.38 -13.86
C ALA A 13 -35.23 -17.05 -12.91
N LYS A 14 -35.03 -17.81 -11.84
CA LYS A 14 -33.90 -17.62 -10.91
C LYS A 14 -32.53 -17.94 -11.52
N ALA A 15 -32.47 -18.83 -12.51
CA ALA A 15 -31.23 -19.14 -13.21
C ALA A 15 -30.89 -18.06 -14.26
N VAL A 16 -31.89 -17.50 -14.95
CA VAL A 16 -31.73 -16.38 -15.89
C VAL A 16 -31.35 -15.11 -15.14
N ASP A 17 -31.97 -14.82 -13.99
CA ASP A 17 -31.61 -13.67 -13.16
C ASP A 17 -30.17 -13.81 -12.58
N ARG A 18 -29.75 -15.02 -12.20
CA ARG A 18 -28.37 -15.27 -11.78
C ARG A 18 -27.36 -15.11 -12.90
N GLN A 19 -27.67 -15.61 -14.10
CA GLN A 19 -26.81 -15.44 -15.28
C GLN A 19 -26.73 -13.98 -15.72
N ALA A 20 -27.83 -13.23 -15.69
CA ALA A 20 -27.86 -11.80 -15.98
C ALA A 20 -27.09 -10.99 -14.93
N ALA A 21 -27.23 -11.32 -13.64
CA ALA A 21 -26.45 -10.72 -12.57
C ALA A 21 -24.94 -11.03 -12.69
N GLN A 22 -24.60 -12.27 -13.06
CA GLN A 22 -23.21 -12.69 -13.30
C GLN A 22 -22.63 -11.98 -14.52
N ALA A 23 -23.36 -11.91 -15.64
CA ALA A 23 -22.94 -11.20 -16.85
C ALA A 23 -22.81 -9.69 -16.62
N ALA A 24 -23.66 -9.07 -15.78
CA ALA A 24 -23.53 -7.70 -15.37
C ALA A 24 -22.31 -7.50 -14.44
N SER A 25 -21.95 -8.52 -13.63
CA SER A 25 -20.74 -8.48 -12.79
C SER A 25 -19.46 -8.58 -13.62
N ASP A 26 -19.48 -9.17 -14.80
CA ASP A 26 -18.30 -9.43 -15.63
C ASP A 26 -18.11 -8.39 -16.75
N SER A 27 -19.07 -7.45 -16.95
CA SER A 27 -18.94 -6.42 -17.99
C SER A 27 -17.76 -5.47 -17.70
N PRO A 28 -16.95 -5.10 -18.72
CA PRO A 28 -15.89 -4.11 -18.54
C PRO A 28 -16.43 -2.77 -18.04
N LEU A 29 -15.71 -2.15 -17.10
CA LEU A 29 -15.96 -0.77 -16.64
C LEU A 29 -14.98 0.19 -17.29
N THR A 30 -15.41 1.44 -17.49
CA THR A 30 -14.55 2.58 -17.78
C THR A 30 -14.31 3.36 -16.50
N ILE A 31 -13.10 3.27 -15.94
CA ILE A 31 -12.72 3.85 -14.64
C ILE A 31 -11.72 4.99 -14.84
N ALA A 32 -12.04 6.17 -14.36
CA ALA A 32 -11.10 7.28 -14.33
C ALA A 32 -10.36 7.29 -12.98
N LEU A 33 -9.05 7.05 -12.99
CA LEU A 33 -8.19 7.10 -11.80
C LEU A 33 -7.52 8.47 -11.71
N VAL A 34 -7.83 9.23 -10.67
CA VAL A 34 -7.32 10.58 -10.44
C VAL A 34 -6.28 10.55 -9.33
N VAL A 35 -5.02 10.77 -9.69
CA VAL A 35 -3.87 10.76 -8.78
C VAL A 35 -3.00 11.99 -9.02
N ASP A 36 -2.56 12.67 -7.94
CA ASP A 36 -1.75 13.88 -8.08
C ASP A 36 -0.45 13.64 -8.86
N THR A 37 0.21 12.50 -8.62
CA THR A 37 1.46 12.14 -9.31
C THR A 37 1.33 10.73 -9.91
N ALA A 38 1.39 10.62 -11.22
CA ALA A 38 1.28 9.36 -11.97
C ALA A 38 2.57 9.05 -12.72
N GLY A 39 3.68 8.90 -12.09
CA GLY A 39 4.97 8.64 -12.77
C GLY A 39 6.17 8.64 -11.84
N ASN A 40 5.97 8.88 -10.57
CA ASN A 40 7.04 8.85 -9.57
C ASN A 40 7.03 7.50 -8.85
N GLU A 41 7.89 6.59 -9.25
CA GLU A 41 8.04 5.26 -8.66
C GLU A 41 8.57 5.27 -7.21
N GLY A 42 9.10 6.38 -6.73
CA GLY A 42 9.50 6.58 -5.33
C GLY A 42 8.34 6.87 -4.37
N ASN A 43 7.13 7.13 -4.90
CA ASN A 43 5.94 7.43 -4.10
C ASN A 43 4.99 6.24 -4.06
N GLY A 44 4.70 5.72 -2.84
CA GLY A 44 3.85 4.54 -2.66
C GLY A 44 2.44 4.69 -3.24
N THR A 45 1.82 5.88 -3.14
CA THR A 45 0.49 6.16 -3.72
C THR A 45 0.52 6.12 -5.24
N SER A 46 1.55 6.71 -5.86
CA SER A 46 1.77 6.67 -7.31
C SER A 46 1.96 5.22 -7.79
N ASN A 47 2.80 4.46 -7.10
CA ASN A 47 3.05 3.05 -7.43
C ASN A 47 1.77 2.21 -7.34
N SER A 48 1.00 2.37 -6.26
CA SER A 48 -0.28 1.69 -6.09
C SER A 48 -1.25 2.02 -7.23
N ALA A 49 -1.41 3.31 -7.58
CA ALA A 49 -2.29 3.74 -8.67
C ALA A 49 -1.88 3.15 -10.03
N LEU A 50 -0.58 3.17 -10.34
CA LEU A 50 -0.05 2.61 -11.59
C LEU A 50 -0.20 1.09 -11.63
N GLN A 51 0.00 0.40 -10.51
CA GLN A 51 -0.16 -1.04 -10.40
C GLN A 51 -1.63 -1.43 -10.61
N TYR A 52 -2.56 -0.73 -9.97
CA TYR A 52 -3.99 -0.90 -10.17
C TYR A 52 -4.41 -0.63 -11.63
N ALA A 53 -3.93 0.47 -12.22
CA ALA A 53 -4.23 0.80 -13.61
C ALA A 53 -3.78 -0.29 -14.59
N ARG A 54 -2.58 -0.84 -14.39
CA ARG A 54 -2.06 -1.95 -15.23
C ARG A 54 -2.91 -3.20 -15.07
N GLU A 55 -3.25 -3.57 -13.86
CA GLU A 55 -4.01 -4.78 -13.57
C GLU A 55 -5.47 -4.67 -14.02
N LEU A 56 -6.13 -3.53 -13.80
CA LEU A 56 -7.47 -3.25 -14.32
C LEU A 56 -7.52 -3.41 -15.84
N ARG A 57 -6.53 -2.85 -16.57
CA ARG A 57 -6.42 -3.01 -18.02
C ARG A 57 -6.21 -4.47 -18.41
N ARG A 58 -5.41 -5.23 -17.65
CA ARG A 58 -5.19 -6.67 -17.87
C ARG A 58 -6.48 -7.48 -17.69
N GLN A 59 -7.35 -7.06 -16.76
CA GLN A 59 -8.67 -7.66 -16.53
C GLN A 59 -9.73 -7.19 -17.52
N GLY A 60 -9.37 -6.36 -18.52
CA GLY A 60 -10.26 -5.95 -19.61
C GLY A 60 -11.02 -4.64 -19.35
N HIS A 61 -10.78 -3.95 -18.24
CA HIS A 61 -11.37 -2.65 -17.97
C HIS A 61 -10.69 -1.52 -18.75
N VAL A 62 -11.45 -0.48 -19.08
CA VAL A 62 -10.91 0.76 -19.66
C VAL A 62 -10.48 1.67 -18.53
N VAL A 63 -9.20 2.00 -18.48
CA VAL A 63 -8.63 2.89 -17.43
C VAL A 63 -8.15 4.17 -18.06
N ARG A 64 -8.60 5.30 -17.49
CA ARG A 64 -8.16 6.66 -17.84
C ARG A 64 -7.42 7.24 -16.64
N LEU A 65 -6.11 7.31 -16.75
CA LEU A 65 -5.25 7.84 -15.70
C LEU A 65 -5.09 9.36 -15.86
N VAL A 66 -5.41 10.11 -14.82
CA VAL A 66 -5.41 11.59 -14.81
C VAL A 66 -4.48 12.10 -13.72
N GLY A 67 -3.45 12.87 -14.07
CA GLY A 67 -2.49 13.40 -13.11
C GLY A 67 -1.21 13.93 -13.72
N ILE A 68 -0.24 14.34 -12.87
CA ILE A 68 1.08 14.78 -13.32
C ILE A 68 1.84 13.54 -13.84
N GLY A 69 2.45 13.65 -15.03
CA GLY A 69 3.21 12.56 -15.65
C GLY A 69 2.35 11.43 -16.21
N SER A 70 1.02 11.56 -16.19
CA SER A 70 0.10 10.58 -16.78
C SER A 70 0.23 10.53 -18.30
N PRO A 71 0.31 9.32 -18.90
CA PRO A 71 0.29 9.17 -20.36
C PRO A 71 -1.10 9.41 -20.98
N ASP A 72 -2.21 9.28 -20.19
CA ASP A 72 -3.57 9.39 -20.72
C ASP A 72 -4.07 10.84 -20.70
N TYR A 73 -4.12 11.46 -19.52
CA TYR A 73 -4.63 12.83 -19.33
C TYR A 73 -3.69 13.63 -18.42
N PRO A 74 -2.61 14.20 -18.95
CA PRO A 74 -1.63 14.94 -18.17
C PRO A 74 -2.18 16.28 -17.71
N VAL A 75 -1.81 16.67 -16.49
CA VAL A 75 -2.10 17.97 -15.89
C VAL A 75 -0.82 18.66 -15.43
N ALA A 76 -0.86 20.00 -15.29
CA ALA A 76 0.26 20.76 -14.78
C ALA A 76 0.48 20.55 -13.28
N GLN A 77 1.72 20.73 -12.85
CA GLN A 77 2.05 20.76 -11.41
C GLN A 77 1.67 22.13 -10.83
N ARG A 78 1.07 22.10 -9.63
CA ARG A 78 0.79 23.28 -8.83
C ARG A 78 1.85 23.45 -7.73
N HIS A 79 2.43 24.64 -7.66
CA HIS A 79 3.27 24.98 -6.52
C HIS A 79 2.43 25.62 -5.41
N VAL A 80 2.46 25.04 -4.21
CA VAL A 80 1.77 25.55 -3.03
C VAL A 80 2.82 25.99 -2.02
N PRO A 81 3.04 27.30 -1.81
CA PRO A 81 4.03 27.78 -0.85
C PRO A 81 3.87 27.13 0.52
N LEU A 82 4.98 26.90 1.25
CA LEU A 82 5.05 26.25 2.56
C LEU A 82 4.65 24.75 2.57
N VAL A 83 3.55 24.39 1.92
CA VAL A 83 3.06 22.99 1.88
C VAL A 83 3.88 22.13 0.91
N SER A 84 4.30 22.69 -0.22
CA SER A 84 5.14 21.97 -1.19
C SER A 84 6.49 21.54 -0.61
N TRP A 85 7.03 22.26 0.40
CA TRP A 85 8.25 21.86 1.08
C TRP A 85 8.06 20.59 1.93
N VAL A 86 6.93 20.45 2.64
CA VAL A 86 6.59 19.24 3.41
C VAL A 86 6.30 18.08 2.46
N ALA A 87 5.56 18.35 1.38
CA ALA A 87 5.22 17.36 0.35
C ALA A 87 6.45 16.82 -0.38
N ALA A 88 7.42 17.69 -0.69
CA ALA A 88 8.68 17.28 -1.33
C ALA A 88 9.47 16.28 -0.47
N LYS A 89 9.43 16.40 0.87
CA LYS A 89 10.01 15.42 1.78
C LYS A 89 9.34 14.03 1.67
N GLN A 90 8.10 13.99 1.22
CA GLN A 90 7.34 12.75 0.96
C GLN A 90 7.37 12.35 -0.52
N GLN A 91 8.17 13.02 -1.35
CA GLN A 91 8.20 12.82 -2.81
C GLN A 91 6.83 13.01 -3.46
N MET A 92 5.98 13.86 -2.87
CA MET A 92 4.66 14.21 -3.38
C MET A 92 4.72 15.51 -4.16
N GLN A 93 3.94 15.56 -5.24
CA GLN A 93 3.67 16.76 -6.02
C GLN A 93 2.17 17.05 -5.97
N PHE A 94 1.77 18.30 -6.04
CA PHE A 94 0.37 18.68 -6.14
C PHE A 94 0.01 18.95 -7.60
N ALA A 95 -1.04 18.29 -8.08
CA ALA A 95 -1.58 18.55 -9.41
C ALA A 95 -2.45 19.82 -9.40
N GLN A 96 -2.41 20.54 -10.51
CA GLN A 96 -3.29 21.68 -10.73
C GLN A 96 -4.65 21.17 -11.20
N PRO A 97 -5.77 21.56 -10.53
CA PRO A 97 -7.10 21.24 -11.02
C PRO A 97 -7.34 21.84 -12.42
N ASP A 98 -7.78 21.00 -13.34
CA ASP A 98 -8.15 21.39 -14.69
C ASP A 98 -9.49 20.74 -15.07
N THR A 99 -10.55 21.56 -15.07
CA THR A 99 -11.91 21.09 -15.32
C THR A 99 -12.11 20.60 -16.75
N GLU A 100 -11.39 21.14 -17.73
CA GLU A 100 -11.51 20.70 -19.13
C GLU A 100 -10.88 19.32 -19.30
N VAL A 101 -9.71 19.10 -18.70
CA VAL A 101 -9.06 17.78 -18.67
C VAL A 101 -9.96 16.76 -17.97
N PHE A 102 -10.54 17.10 -16.81
CA PHE A 102 -11.48 16.21 -16.13
C PHE A 102 -12.69 15.87 -16.99
N ARG A 103 -13.34 16.85 -17.61
CA ARG A 103 -14.51 16.60 -18.47
C ARG A 103 -14.18 15.68 -19.63
N LYS A 104 -13.01 15.84 -20.26
CA LYS A 104 -12.53 14.95 -21.34
C LYS A 104 -12.26 13.53 -20.80
N ALA A 105 -11.58 13.43 -19.65
CA ALA A 105 -11.25 12.15 -19.06
C ALA A 105 -12.48 11.38 -18.56
N PHE A 106 -13.49 12.08 -18.07
CA PHE A 106 -14.69 11.49 -17.46
C PHE A 106 -15.82 11.21 -18.46
N GLN A 107 -15.74 11.74 -19.67
CA GLN A 107 -16.78 11.52 -20.68
C GLN A 107 -16.99 10.02 -20.95
N GLY A 108 -18.18 9.48 -20.57
CA GLY A 108 -18.49 8.06 -20.70
C GLY A 108 -17.70 7.15 -19.73
N ALA A 109 -17.19 7.69 -18.64
CA ALA A 109 -16.70 6.90 -17.52
C ALA A 109 -17.86 6.41 -16.65
N ASP A 110 -17.77 5.18 -16.17
CA ASP A 110 -18.75 4.59 -15.25
C ASP A 110 -18.53 5.08 -13.82
N VAL A 111 -17.28 5.37 -13.45
CA VAL A 111 -16.90 5.82 -12.12
C VAL A 111 -15.58 6.59 -12.14
N VAL A 112 -15.42 7.53 -11.17
CA VAL A 112 -14.20 8.28 -10.93
C VAL A 112 -13.63 7.91 -9.56
N HIS A 113 -12.40 7.39 -9.51
CA HIS A 113 -11.71 7.07 -8.27
C HIS A 113 -10.59 8.09 -7.98
N VAL A 114 -10.60 8.67 -6.78
CA VAL A 114 -9.65 9.73 -6.36
C VAL A 114 -8.73 9.22 -5.26
N TYR A 115 -7.42 9.45 -5.38
CA TYR A 115 -6.43 8.92 -4.44
C TYR A 115 -6.13 9.82 -3.24
N LEU A 116 -6.18 11.16 -3.38
CA LEU A 116 -5.73 12.09 -2.33
C LEU A 116 -6.76 13.17 -2.00
N PRO A 117 -6.88 13.59 -0.71
CA PRO A 117 -7.89 14.53 -0.24
C PRO A 117 -7.51 16.01 -0.45
N PHE A 118 -6.86 16.33 -1.57
CA PHE A 118 -6.43 17.71 -1.87
C PHE A 118 -7.37 18.44 -2.84
N ALA A 119 -7.03 19.70 -3.14
CA ALA A 119 -7.82 20.52 -4.03
C ALA A 119 -8.04 19.89 -5.41
N TYR A 120 -7.08 19.14 -5.90
CA TYR A 120 -7.15 18.39 -7.16
C TYR A 120 -8.23 17.31 -7.10
N GLY A 121 -8.15 16.42 -6.11
CA GLY A 121 -9.15 15.37 -5.91
C GLY A 121 -10.56 15.92 -5.65
N ARG A 122 -10.68 17.00 -4.85
CA ARG A 122 -11.96 17.68 -4.62
C ARG A 122 -12.56 18.23 -5.91
N ALA A 123 -11.73 18.84 -6.78
CA ALA A 123 -12.21 19.36 -8.06
C ALA A 123 -12.68 18.22 -8.98
N ALA A 124 -11.96 17.10 -9.00
CA ALA A 124 -12.33 15.91 -9.77
C ALA A 124 -13.69 15.35 -9.32
N VAL A 125 -13.90 15.18 -7.99
CA VAL A 125 -15.19 14.71 -7.44
C VAL A 125 -16.33 15.66 -7.83
N ARG A 126 -16.13 16.97 -7.68
CA ARG A 126 -17.15 17.94 -8.09
C ARG A 126 -17.48 17.84 -9.58
N THR A 127 -16.46 17.74 -10.45
CA THR A 127 -16.69 17.62 -11.90
C THR A 127 -17.40 16.30 -12.24
N ALA A 128 -17.06 15.19 -11.57
CA ALA A 128 -17.74 13.90 -11.75
C ALA A 128 -19.24 14.04 -11.42
N HIS A 129 -19.58 14.63 -10.27
CA HIS A 129 -20.97 14.84 -9.87
C HIS A 129 -21.72 15.79 -10.80
N GLU A 130 -21.10 16.89 -11.27
CA GLU A 130 -21.69 17.77 -12.30
C GLU A 130 -21.99 17.03 -13.61
N MET A 131 -21.27 15.96 -13.92
CA MET A 131 -21.47 15.11 -15.07
C MET A 131 -22.39 13.90 -14.81
N GLY A 132 -22.93 13.75 -13.60
CA GLY A 132 -23.78 12.63 -13.20
C GLY A 132 -23.01 11.30 -13.08
N ILE A 133 -21.73 11.35 -12.73
CA ILE A 133 -20.86 10.17 -12.62
C ILE A 133 -20.53 9.94 -11.13
N PRO A 134 -20.71 8.71 -10.60
CA PRO A 134 -20.33 8.36 -9.24
C PRO A 134 -18.84 8.56 -8.99
N ALA A 135 -18.51 8.97 -7.76
CA ALA A 135 -17.13 9.12 -7.34
C ALA A 135 -16.85 8.33 -6.07
N THR A 136 -15.69 7.66 -6.06
CA THR A 136 -15.12 6.93 -4.92
C THR A 136 -13.77 7.54 -4.54
N ALA A 137 -13.25 7.21 -3.37
CA ALA A 137 -11.92 7.69 -2.98
C ALA A 137 -11.12 6.64 -2.22
N GLY A 138 -9.80 6.62 -2.43
CA GLY A 138 -8.85 5.90 -1.59
C GLY A 138 -8.38 6.73 -0.41
N PHE A 139 -8.13 6.10 0.73
CA PHE A 139 -7.46 6.74 1.87
C PHE A 139 -6.01 6.28 1.91
N HIS A 140 -5.16 6.99 1.15
CA HIS A 140 -3.74 6.64 0.97
C HIS A 140 -2.78 7.60 1.68
N LEU A 141 -3.28 8.54 2.48
CA LEU A 141 -2.45 9.51 3.21
C LEU A 141 -2.89 9.56 4.68
N GLN A 142 -2.11 8.92 5.55
CA GLN A 142 -2.34 8.93 6.99
C GLN A 142 -1.87 10.26 7.60
N PRO A 143 -2.70 10.95 8.40
CA PRO A 143 -2.33 12.19 9.09
C PRO A 143 -1.03 12.10 9.89
N GLU A 144 -0.77 10.98 10.54
CA GLU A 144 0.45 10.72 11.29
C GLU A 144 1.70 10.80 10.40
N ASN A 145 1.66 10.24 9.18
CA ASN A 145 2.75 10.36 8.21
C ASN A 145 3.02 11.81 7.81
N VAL A 146 1.96 12.60 7.64
CA VAL A 146 2.08 14.04 7.34
C VAL A 146 2.77 14.76 8.49
N LEU A 147 2.37 14.49 9.74
CA LEU A 147 2.91 15.12 10.94
C LEU A 147 4.38 14.73 11.17
N TYR A 148 4.78 13.49 10.90
CA TYR A 148 6.19 13.10 10.97
C TYR A 148 7.05 13.90 9.98
N SER A 149 6.56 14.15 8.79
CA SER A 149 7.25 14.99 7.78
C SER A 149 7.25 16.49 8.14
N ALA A 150 6.25 16.94 8.89
CA ALA A 150 6.14 18.31 9.38
C ALA A 150 6.98 18.58 10.65
N GLY A 151 7.72 17.58 11.14
CA GLY A 151 8.69 17.72 12.23
C GLY A 151 8.03 17.96 13.61
N PRO A 152 8.24 19.13 14.28
CA PRO A 152 7.71 19.39 15.62
C PRO A 152 6.19 19.35 15.74
N LEU A 153 5.45 19.54 14.63
CA LEU A 153 3.98 19.51 14.65
C LEU A 153 3.41 18.14 15.06
N ARG A 154 4.19 17.07 14.97
CA ARG A 154 3.78 15.74 15.46
C ARG A 154 3.55 15.66 16.96
N TYR A 155 4.11 16.59 17.72
CA TYR A 155 3.96 16.67 19.18
C TYR A 155 2.81 17.56 19.62
N VAL A 156 2.13 18.24 18.69
CA VAL A 156 0.99 19.11 19.01
C VAL A 156 -0.24 18.26 19.29
N PRO A 157 -0.81 18.31 20.51
CA PRO A 157 -2.01 17.57 20.84
C PRO A 157 -3.16 17.91 19.89
N GLY A 158 -3.86 16.91 19.40
CA GLY A 158 -4.99 17.08 18.49
C GLY A 158 -4.65 17.38 17.03
N ALA A 159 -3.36 17.55 16.66
CA ALA A 159 -2.98 17.84 15.28
C ALA A 159 -3.42 16.73 14.30
N SER A 160 -3.29 15.45 14.69
CA SER A 160 -3.77 14.33 13.88
C SER A 160 -5.28 14.34 13.71
N ALA A 161 -6.04 14.51 14.81
CA ALA A 161 -7.49 14.61 14.76
C ALA A 161 -7.98 15.78 13.90
N PHE A 162 -7.28 16.92 13.96
CA PHE A 162 -7.56 18.06 13.09
C PHE A 162 -7.35 17.70 11.60
N LEU A 163 -6.29 16.99 11.24
CA LEU A 163 -6.04 16.57 9.87
C LEU A 163 -7.10 15.55 9.38
N TYR A 164 -7.51 14.58 10.23
CA TYR A 164 -8.64 13.70 9.90
C TYR A 164 -9.91 14.49 9.62
N TRP A 165 -10.25 15.44 10.50
CA TRP A 165 -11.41 16.34 10.31
C TRP A 165 -11.28 17.15 9.02
N LEU A 166 -10.10 17.72 8.75
CA LEU A 166 -9.83 18.51 7.55
C LEU A 166 -10.00 17.68 6.27
N PHE A 167 -9.42 16.48 6.21
CA PHE A 167 -9.53 15.58 5.06
C PHE A 167 -10.99 15.16 4.82
N ASN A 168 -11.72 14.84 5.90
CA ASN A 168 -13.15 14.57 5.80
C ASN A 168 -13.91 15.77 5.23
N ARG A 169 -13.65 16.96 5.77
CA ARG A 169 -14.30 18.21 5.33
C ARG A 169 -13.98 18.56 3.88
N MET A 170 -12.76 18.32 3.45
CA MET A 170 -12.30 18.68 2.09
C MET A 170 -12.80 17.73 1.01
N LEU A 171 -12.79 16.43 1.28
CA LEU A 171 -13.10 15.41 0.27
C LEU A 171 -14.08 14.35 0.76
N TYR A 172 -13.74 13.59 1.82
CA TYR A 172 -14.39 12.31 2.09
C TYR A 172 -15.87 12.45 2.45
N ARG A 173 -16.30 13.55 3.06
CA ARG A 173 -17.75 13.79 3.33
C ARG A 173 -18.63 13.84 2.08
N HIS A 174 -18.02 14.01 0.90
CA HIS A 174 -18.70 14.04 -0.39
C HIS A 174 -18.63 12.70 -1.14
N ILE A 175 -18.10 11.66 -0.49
CA ILE A 175 -17.90 10.33 -1.03
C ILE A 175 -18.71 9.35 -0.19
N ARG A 176 -19.40 8.40 -0.82
CA ARG A 176 -20.13 7.33 -0.12
C ARG A 176 -19.22 6.11 0.15
N HIS A 177 -18.33 5.75 -0.77
CA HIS A 177 -17.48 4.58 -0.72
C HIS A 177 -16.01 4.97 -0.64
N ILE A 178 -15.30 4.50 0.40
CA ILE A 178 -13.88 4.76 0.61
C ILE A 178 -13.12 3.44 0.63
N HIS A 179 -12.14 3.33 -0.25
CA HIS A 179 -11.12 2.30 -0.24
C HIS A 179 -10.10 2.59 0.87
N THR A 180 -9.87 1.65 1.76
CA THR A 180 -8.86 1.71 2.82
C THR A 180 -7.91 0.53 2.70
N PRO A 181 -6.57 0.73 2.77
CA PRO A 181 -5.61 -0.35 2.50
C PRO A 181 -5.46 -1.34 3.67
N SER A 182 -6.06 -1.06 4.84
CA SER A 182 -5.94 -1.92 6.02
C SER A 182 -7.09 -1.75 7.00
N HIS A 183 -7.32 -2.79 7.81
CA HIS A 183 -8.28 -2.74 8.92
C HIS A 183 -7.95 -1.66 9.95
N MET A 184 -6.66 -1.41 10.20
CA MET A 184 -6.22 -0.35 11.11
C MET A 184 -6.69 1.02 10.61
N ILE A 185 -6.49 1.33 9.32
CA ILE A 185 -6.94 2.60 8.73
C ILE A 185 -8.47 2.72 8.79
N ALA A 186 -9.20 1.66 8.46
CA ALA A 186 -10.66 1.66 8.59
C ALA A 186 -11.11 1.95 10.02
N ALA A 187 -10.47 1.34 11.03
CA ALA A 187 -10.74 1.60 12.44
C ALA A 187 -10.42 3.05 12.85
N GLN A 188 -9.28 3.60 12.39
CA GLN A 188 -8.91 5.00 12.63
C GLN A 188 -9.94 5.97 12.02
N LEU A 189 -10.39 5.72 10.79
CA LEU A 189 -11.44 6.54 10.16
C LEU A 189 -12.74 6.50 10.96
N ARG A 190 -13.19 5.33 11.42
CA ARG A 190 -14.38 5.21 12.30
C ARG A 190 -14.21 5.98 13.60
N ALA A 191 -13.06 5.87 14.24
CA ALA A 191 -12.74 6.59 15.48
C ALA A 191 -12.77 8.12 15.30
N HIS A 192 -12.47 8.62 14.08
CA HIS A 192 -12.51 10.03 13.73
C HIS A 192 -13.85 10.48 13.08
N GLY A 193 -14.91 9.66 13.20
CA GLY A 193 -16.27 10.02 12.81
C GLY A 193 -16.58 9.90 11.31
N TYR A 194 -15.79 9.16 10.55
CA TYR A 194 -16.12 8.85 9.16
C TYR A 194 -17.26 7.85 9.10
N ARG A 195 -18.35 8.20 8.42
CA ARG A 195 -19.59 7.41 8.34
C ARG A 195 -19.77 6.69 7.00
N GLN A 196 -18.91 6.96 6.04
CA GLN A 196 -18.90 6.41 4.70
C GLN A 196 -18.78 4.87 4.75
N ARG A 197 -19.18 4.19 3.68
CA ARG A 197 -18.92 2.76 3.53
C ARG A 197 -17.41 2.56 3.31
N LEU A 198 -16.76 1.85 4.23
CA LEU A 198 -15.32 1.60 4.16
C LEU A 198 -15.08 0.19 3.61
N HIS A 199 -14.31 0.10 2.55
CA HIS A 199 -13.89 -1.15 1.92
C HIS A 199 -12.42 -1.37 2.25
N VAL A 200 -12.12 -2.44 2.95
CA VAL A 200 -10.73 -2.79 3.29
C VAL A 200 -10.20 -3.66 2.18
N ILE A 201 -9.39 -3.07 1.31
CA ILE A 201 -8.82 -3.72 0.13
C ILE A 201 -7.32 -3.39 0.12
N SER A 202 -6.48 -4.41 0.09
CA SER A 202 -5.03 -4.23 0.05
C SER A 202 -4.59 -3.57 -1.27
N ASN A 203 -3.49 -2.80 -1.23
CA ASN A 203 -2.85 -2.32 -2.45
C ASN A 203 -2.21 -3.45 -3.27
N GLY A 204 -2.08 -4.63 -2.68
CA GLY A 204 -1.53 -5.80 -3.33
C GLY A 204 -0.04 -5.70 -3.66
N TYR A 205 0.54 -6.76 -4.18
CA TYR A 205 1.92 -6.77 -4.67
C TYR A 205 1.97 -7.14 -6.15
N ALA A 206 3.01 -6.69 -6.85
CA ALA A 206 3.18 -6.94 -8.29
C ALA A 206 3.60 -8.41 -8.56
N PRO A 207 3.09 -9.08 -9.63
CA PRO A 207 3.38 -10.49 -9.94
C PRO A 207 4.85 -10.82 -10.18
N ARG A 208 5.71 -9.82 -10.38
CA ARG A 208 7.17 -9.98 -10.54
C ARG A 208 7.88 -10.44 -9.27
N PHE A 209 7.26 -10.26 -8.11
CA PHE A 209 7.77 -10.77 -6.84
C PHE A 209 7.33 -12.23 -6.68
N THR A 210 8.28 -13.13 -6.75
CA THR A 210 8.07 -14.59 -6.70
C THR A 210 9.00 -15.20 -5.66
N PRO A 211 8.60 -16.30 -5.00
CA PRO A 211 9.43 -16.93 -3.99
C PRO A 211 10.81 -17.31 -4.53
N LYS A 212 11.82 -17.22 -3.68
CA LYS A 212 13.13 -17.80 -3.95
C LYS A 212 13.02 -19.32 -4.00
N GLN A 213 13.87 -19.98 -4.81
CA GLN A 213 14.00 -21.42 -4.73
C GLN A 213 14.48 -21.81 -3.33
N GLN A 214 13.80 -22.77 -2.72
CA GLN A 214 14.20 -23.27 -1.40
C GLN A 214 15.60 -23.86 -1.50
N ARG A 215 16.44 -23.53 -0.53
CA ARG A 215 17.73 -24.20 -0.36
C ARG A 215 17.48 -25.61 0.16
N GLU A 216 18.34 -26.53 -0.25
CA GLU A 216 18.34 -27.86 0.39
C GLU A 216 18.67 -27.71 1.88
N PRO A 217 17.89 -28.35 2.77
CA PRO A 217 18.16 -28.33 4.21
C PRO A 217 19.59 -28.78 4.51
N GLY A 218 20.29 -28.04 5.38
CA GLY A 218 21.65 -28.40 5.80
C GLY A 218 22.78 -27.97 4.87
N SER A 219 22.48 -27.28 3.75
CA SER A 219 23.52 -26.72 2.88
C SER A 219 24.24 -25.57 3.57
N PRO A 220 25.56 -25.65 3.89
CA PRO A 220 26.27 -24.52 4.50
C PRO A 220 26.23 -23.31 3.57
N SER A 221 25.84 -22.14 4.10
CA SER A 221 25.91 -20.92 3.30
C SER A 221 27.32 -20.32 3.41
N PRO A 222 28.13 -20.32 2.36
CA PRO A 222 29.44 -19.67 2.37
C PRO A 222 29.35 -18.12 2.36
N ARG A 223 28.12 -17.57 2.31
CA ARG A 223 27.86 -16.12 2.28
C ARG A 223 27.28 -15.63 3.60
N PRO A 224 27.44 -14.34 3.92
CA PRO A 224 26.79 -13.71 5.07
C PRO A 224 25.26 -13.90 5.07
N PHE A 225 24.65 -13.86 6.26
CA PHE A 225 23.19 -13.82 6.42
C PHE A 225 22.69 -12.44 6.01
N MET A 226 21.87 -12.37 4.97
CA MET A 226 21.46 -11.11 4.35
C MET A 226 20.11 -10.62 4.92
N ILE A 227 20.14 -9.48 5.62
CA ILE A 227 18.96 -8.80 6.12
C ILE A 227 18.62 -7.63 5.20
N VAL A 228 17.36 -7.53 4.77
CA VAL A 228 16.89 -6.40 3.96
C VAL A 228 15.81 -5.61 4.69
N ALA A 229 15.88 -4.28 4.54
CA ALA A 229 14.81 -3.34 4.84
C ALA A 229 14.58 -2.45 3.63
N SER A 230 13.34 -2.15 3.30
CA SER A 230 13.01 -1.28 2.17
C SER A 230 12.02 -0.19 2.60
N GLY A 231 12.30 1.04 2.16
CA GLY A 231 11.45 2.18 2.43
C GLY A 231 12.20 3.49 2.44
N ARG A 232 11.45 4.59 2.57
CA ARG A 232 12.00 5.93 2.67
C ARG A 232 12.91 6.07 3.90
N LEU A 233 14.08 6.69 3.77
CA LEU A 233 15.01 6.90 4.88
C LEU A 233 14.59 8.14 5.69
N ALA A 234 13.54 7.97 6.50
CA ALA A 234 12.90 9.00 7.29
C ALA A 234 12.55 8.48 8.71
N SER A 235 12.27 9.39 9.62
CA SER A 235 12.15 9.10 11.06
C SER A 235 11.03 8.10 11.40
N GLU A 236 9.96 8.08 10.65
CA GLU A 236 8.84 7.15 10.85
C GLU A 236 9.16 5.70 10.42
N LYS A 237 10.20 5.52 9.60
CA LYS A 237 10.65 4.18 9.15
C LYS A 237 11.67 3.54 10.09
N ASP A 238 12.23 4.30 11.02
CA ASP A 238 13.04 3.87 12.16
C ASP A 238 14.16 2.87 11.85
N HIS A 239 14.84 3.04 10.71
CA HIS A 239 15.98 2.22 10.31
C HIS A 239 17.13 2.27 11.33
N ALA A 240 17.19 3.30 12.18
CA ALA A 240 18.16 3.42 13.25
C ALA A 240 18.02 2.28 14.28
N THR A 241 16.79 1.88 14.61
CA THR A 241 16.54 0.72 15.48
C THR A 241 17.07 -0.57 14.87
N LEU A 242 16.92 -0.77 13.56
CA LEU A 242 17.48 -1.93 12.87
C LEU A 242 19.01 -1.96 12.90
N ILE A 243 19.67 -0.82 12.62
CA ILE A 243 21.14 -0.75 12.67
C ILE A 243 21.64 -1.11 14.06
N ARG A 244 21.03 -0.56 15.12
CA ARG A 244 21.38 -0.91 16.51
C ARG A 244 21.12 -2.37 16.84
N ALA A 245 20.02 -2.94 16.35
CA ALA A 245 19.69 -4.35 16.57
C ALA A 245 20.72 -5.28 15.93
N VAL A 246 21.15 -5.00 14.69
CA VAL A 246 22.21 -5.78 14.03
C VAL A 246 23.52 -5.68 14.81
N ALA A 247 23.88 -4.49 15.33
CA ALA A 247 25.06 -4.31 16.16
C ALA A 247 24.99 -5.09 17.50
N LEU A 248 23.79 -5.29 18.06
CA LEU A 248 23.55 -6.05 19.29
C LEU A 248 23.43 -7.56 19.06
N SER A 249 23.27 -8.01 17.81
CA SER A 249 23.14 -9.40 17.47
C SER A 249 24.42 -10.19 17.83
N ARG A 250 24.26 -11.41 18.32
CA ARG A 250 25.37 -12.35 18.55
C ARG A 250 26.08 -12.73 17.24
N HIS A 251 25.40 -12.58 16.11
CA HIS A 251 25.85 -12.89 14.76
C HIS A 251 26.23 -11.64 13.95
N ALA A 252 26.46 -10.49 14.61
CA ALA A 252 26.69 -9.19 13.94
C ALA A 252 27.79 -9.21 12.86
N LYS A 253 28.85 -10.07 13.03
CA LYS A 253 29.95 -10.20 12.06
C LYS A 253 29.56 -10.98 10.79
N ASP A 254 28.57 -11.84 10.91
CA ASP A 254 28.10 -12.75 9.84
C ASP A 254 26.87 -12.20 9.12
N ILE A 255 26.37 -11.02 9.54
CA ILE A 255 25.24 -10.35 8.92
C ILE A 255 25.72 -9.37 7.85
N GLU A 256 25.04 -9.38 6.69
CA GLU A 256 25.09 -8.31 5.70
C GLU A 256 23.74 -7.56 5.73
N LEU A 257 23.78 -6.25 6.04
CA LEU A 257 22.60 -5.41 6.15
C LEU A 257 22.38 -4.57 4.88
N LEU A 258 21.21 -4.71 4.25
CA LEU A 258 20.79 -3.91 3.10
C LEU A 258 19.61 -3.02 3.49
N ILE A 259 19.76 -1.69 3.36
CA ILE A 259 18.65 -0.74 3.51
C ILE A 259 18.39 -0.05 2.18
N CYS A 260 17.31 -0.45 1.51
CA CYS A 260 16.95 -0.02 0.18
C CYS A 260 16.03 1.20 0.24
N GLY A 261 16.53 2.37 -0.15
CA GLY A 261 15.73 3.59 -0.19
C GLY A 261 16.57 4.86 -0.19
N THR A 262 15.86 5.99 -0.27
CA THR A 262 16.42 7.34 -0.15
C THR A 262 15.62 8.15 0.86
N GLY A 263 16.19 9.22 1.38
CA GLY A 263 15.48 10.09 2.29
C GLY A 263 16.39 11.00 3.11
N PRO A 264 15.79 11.87 3.93
CA PRO A 264 16.53 12.91 4.66
C PRO A 264 17.54 12.35 5.67
N LEU A 265 17.33 11.14 6.19
CA LEU A 265 18.24 10.51 7.19
C LEU A 265 19.35 9.67 6.55
N GLN A 266 19.50 9.63 5.25
CA GLN A 266 20.47 8.74 4.58
C GLN A 266 21.91 8.94 5.07
N ARG A 267 22.34 10.20 5.25
CA ARG A 267 23.69 10.52 5.74
C ARG A 267 23.90 10.06 7.18
N GLU A 268 22.92 10.31 8.03
CA GLU A 268 22.95 9.93 9.45
C GLU A 268 22.97 8.40 9.62
N LEU A 269 22.12 7.69 8.88
CA LEU A 269 22.05 6.23 8.93
C LEU A 269 23.34 5.57 8.42
N ARG A 270 23.96 6.12 7.38
CA ARG A 270 25.28 5.64 6.88
C ARG A 270 26.38 5.85 7.91
N HIS A 271 26.39 6.99 8.58
CA HIS A 271 27.37 7.28 9.64
C HIS A 271 27.19 6.30 10.81
N MET A 272 25.96 6.13 11.29
CA MET A 272 25.63 5.16 12.33
C MET A 272 26.03 3.73 11.96
N ALA A 273 25.77 3.29 10.74
CA ALA A 273 26.13 1.97 10.28
C ALA A 273 27.66 1.78 10.24
N ALA A 274 28.41 2.80 9.79
CA ALA A 274 29.87 2.77 9.75
C ALA A 274 30.51 2.69 11.14
N GLU A 275 29.86 3.31 12.15
CA GLU A 275 30.35 3.28 13.53
C GLU A 275 30.02 1.98 14.27
N LEU A 276 28.80 1.43 14.02
CA LEU A 276 28.26 0.36 14.85
C LEU A 276 28.42 -1.03 14.25
N LEU A 277 28.41 -1.16 12.91
CA LEU A 277 28.33 -2.47 12.26
C LEU A 277 29.72 -3.02 11.92
N PRO A 278 30.07 -4.19 12.45
CA PRO A 278 31.35 -4.84 12.15
C PRO A 278 31.34 -5.60 10.83
N GLY A 279 30.14 -5.92 10.31
CA GLY A 279 29.92 -6.66 9.07
C GLY A 279 29.72 -5.75 7.86
N ARG A 280 29.23 -6.35 6.78
CA ARG A 280 28.96 -5.64 5.53
C ARG A 280 27.59 -4.93 5.61
N TRP A 281 27.50 -3.74 5.03
CA TRP A 281 26.24 -3.03 4.92
C TRP A 281 26.19 -2.17 3.67
N SER A 282 24.96 -1.93 3.19
CA SER A 282 24.66 -0.99 2.12
C SER A 282 23.37 -0.22 2.42
N ILE A 283 23.41 1.11 2.26
CA ILE A 283 22.26 1.98 2.45
C ILE A 283 22.15 2.90 1.23
N GLY A 284 21.09 2.76 0.45
CA GLY A 284 20.92 3.60 -0.74
C GLY A 284 19.76 3.20 -1.62
N PHE A 285 19.64 3.91 -2.74
CA PHE A 285 18.63 3.66 -3.75
C PHE A 285 18.91 2.35 -4.49
N HIS A 286 17.83 1.62 -4.73
CA HIS A 286 17.81 0.46 -5.63
C HIS A 286 16.65 0.63 -6.60
N ASP A 287 16.88 0.32 -7.87
CA ASP A 287 15.85 0.38 -8.89
C ASP A 287 14.76 -0.66 -8.61
N ASN A 288 13.49 -0.25 -8.77
CA ASN A 288 12.35 -1.13 -8.60
C ASN A 288 12.39 -2.39 -9.48
N ALA A 289 13.05 -2.32 -10.64
CA ALA A 289 13.24 -3.47 -11.52
C ALA A 289 14.18 -4.51 -10.93
N GLN A 290 15.14 -4.10 -10.09
CA GLN A 290 16.13 -4.95 -9.44
C GLN A 290 15.62 -5.57 -8.14
N MET A 291 14.60 -4.96 -7.51
CA MET A 291 14.08 -5.39 -6.20
C MET A 291 13.65 -6.86 -6.14
N PRO A 292 12.97 -7.45 -7.14
CA PRO A 292 12.61 -8.86 -7.08
C PRO A 292 13.81 -9.80 -6.98
N ALA A 293 14.90 -9.53 -7.72
CA ALA A 293 16.12 -10.31 -7.66
C ALA A 293 16.85 -10.11 -6.33
N LEU A 294 16.91 -8.86 -5.85
CA LEU A 294 17.51 -8.51 -4.57
C LEU A 294 16.80 -9.21 -3.40
N LEU A 295 15.47 -9.15 -3.32
CA LEU A 295 14.71 -9.79 -2.25
C LEU A 295 14.92 -11.31 -2.26
N ARG A 296 14.94 -11.96 -3.41
CA ARG A 296 15.23 -13.40 -3.50
C ARG A 296 16.65 -13.76 -3.04
N SER A 297 17.59 -12.82 -3.09
CA SER A 297 18.96 -13.07 -2.59
C SER A 297 19.09 -12.91 -1.07
N CYS A 298 18.13 -12.29 -0.41
CA CYS A 298 18.12 -12.06 1.04
C CYS A 298 17.56 -13.25 1.83
N ASP A 299 17.82 -13.26 3.14
CA ASP A 299 17.38 -14.30 4.05
C ASP A 299 16.21 -13.85 4.95
N LEU A 300 16.24 -12.61 5.41
CA LEU A 300 15.24 -12.05 6.33
C LEU A 300 14.83 -10.64 5.89
N LEU A 301 13.54 -10.32 6.01
CA LEU A 301 13.03 -8.96 5.87
C LEU A 301 12.82 -8.34 7.25
N VAL A 302 13.30 -7.12 7.48
CA VAL A 302 12.98 -6.37 8.70
C VAL A 302 12.24 -5.08 8.34
N HIS A 303 11.10 -4.85 9.00
CA HIS A 303 10.28 -3.66 8.80
C HIS A 303 10.11 -2.90 10.12
N PRO A 304 11.01 -1.99 10.47
CA PRO A 304 11.01 -1.30 11.76
C PRO A 304 10.08 -0.08 11.80
N SER A 305 9.24 0.12 10.78
CA SER A 305 8.40 1.29 10.62
C SER A 305 7.38 1.45 11.75
N ILE A 306 7.32 2.65 12.33
CA ILE A 306 6.39 3.00 13.40
C ILE A 306 5.10 3.64 12.89
N VAL A 307 5.07 4.10 11.65
CA VAL A 307 3.87 4.63 10.98
C VAL A 307 3.80 4.07 9.56
N ASP A 308 2.74 3.33 9.28
CA ASP A 308 2.49 2.79 7.93
C ASP A 308 1.01 2.48 7.73
N ILE A 309 0.47 2.81 6.57
CA ILE A 309 -0.93 2.53 6.25
C ILE A 309 -1.17 1.08 5.84
N GLU A 310 -0.13 0.40 5.34
CA GLU A 310 -0.16 -1.01 4.95
C GLU A 310 1.25 -1.60 4.94
N SER A 311 2.11 -1.19 4.06
CA SER A 311 3.48 -1.60 3.75
C SER A 311 3.61 -2.55 2.56
N LEU A 312 3.70 -1.97 1.35
CA LEU A 312 3.97 -2.71 0.12
C LEU A 312 5.31 -3.48 0.21
N SER A 313 6.33 -2.91 0.85
CA SER A 313 7.63 -3.57 0.98
C SER A 313 7.58 -4.86 1.81
N VAL A 314 6.66 -4.97 2.76
CA VAL A 314 6.43 -6.21 3.51
C VAL A 314 5.77 -7.24 2.61
N LEU A 315 4.73 -6.86 1.87
CA LEU A 315 4.05 -7.74 0.91
C LEU A 315 5.01 -8.26 -0.18
N GLU A 316 5.86 -7.37 -0.74
CA GLU A 316 6.87 -7.73 -1.73
C GLU A 316 7.91 -8.70 -1.18
N GLY A 317 8.36 -8.50 0.06
CA GLY A 317 9.28 -9.40 0.75
C GLY A 317 8.67 -10.77 1.02
N MET A 318 7.46 -10.81 1.58
CA MET A 318 6.71 -12.05 1.83
C MET A 318 6.45 -12.82 0.53
N ALA A 319 6.02 -12.14 -0.54
CA ALA A 319 5.82 -12.73 -1.86
C ALA A 319 7.13 -13.29 -2.44
N SER A 320 8.28 -12.74 -2.05
CA SER A 320 9.61 -13.23 -2.42
C SER A 320 10.11 -14.38 -1.55
N GLY A 321 9.31 -14.85 -0.59
CA GLY A 321 9.65 -15.96 0.31
C GLY A 321 10.52 -15.55 1.51
N LEU A 322 10.50 -14.28 1.90
CA LEU A 322 11.17 -13.81 3.11
C LEU A 322 10.22 -13.84 4.31
N VAL A 323 10.73 -14.26 5.44
CA VAL A 323 10.07 -14.06 6.73
C VAL A 323 10.20 -12.59 7.11
N PRO A 324 9.09 -11.89 7.44
CA PRO A 324 9.17 -10.53 7.91
C PRO A 324 9.35 -10.47 9.44
N VAL A 325 10.18 -9.54 9.93
CA VAL A 325 10.24 -9.14 11.34
C VAL A 325 9.78 -7.68 11.42
N ILE A 326 8.63 -7.44 12.03
CA ILE A 326 7.85 -6.20 11.89
C ILE A 326 7.72 -5.52 13.26
N ALA A 327 7.89 -4.20 13.28
CA ALA A 327 7.64 -3.41 14.48
C ALA A 327 6.14 -3.36 14.82
N LYS A 328 5.79 -3.72 16.05
CA LYS A 328 4.44 -3.59 16.59
C LYS A 328 4.21 -2.14 17.02
N SER A 329 3.44 -1.41 16.23
CA SER A 329 3.09 -0.01 16.50
C SER A 329 1.60 0.21 16.30
N ALA A 330 0.99 1.01 17.16
CA ALA A 330 -0.43 1.40 17.04
C ALA A 330 -0.72 2.29 15.81
N GLN A 331 0.32 2.84 15.18
CA GLN A 331 0.20 3.71 14.00
C GLN A 331 0.68 3.02 12.71
N SER A 332 1.06 1.74 12.78
CA SER A 332 1.51 0.96 11.62
C SER A 332 0.62 -0.26 11.43
N ALA A 333 0.01 -0.38 10.27
CA ALA A 333 -0.77 -1.54 9.89
C ALA A 333 0.08 -2.76 9.52
N ALA A 334 1.39 -2.59 9.34
CA ALA A 334 2.27 -3.68 8.88
C ALA A 334 2.23 -4.91 9.81
N GLY A 335 1.98 -4.71 11.10
CA GLY A 335 1.84 -5.81 12.07
C GLY A 335 0.76 -6.82 11.75
N GLN A 336 -0.25 -6.47 10.92
CA GLN A 336 -1.30 -7.39 10.47
C GLN A 336 -0.76 -8.55 9.61
N PHE A 337 0.41 -8.40 9.02
CA PHE A 337 1.03 -9.41 8.17
C PHE A 337 1.81 -10.47 8.94
N ALA A 338 2.00 -10.31 10.24
CA ALA A 338 2.72 -11.29 11.04
C ALA A 338 1.88 -12.55 11.28
N LEU A 339 2.36 -13.70 10.81
CA LEU A 339 1.70 -14.99 10.98
C LEU A 339 2.20 -15.74 12.23
N THR A 340 3.25 -15.24 12.89
CA THR A 340 3.83 -15.79 14.12
C THR A 340 4.35 -14.67 15.01
N ASP A 341 4.34 -14.88 16.32
CA ASP A 341 4.90 -13.92 17.29
C ASP A 341 6.39 -13.67 17.10
N ARG A 342 7.11 -14.61 16.46
CA ARG A 342 8.54 -14.44 16.10
C ARG A 342 8.75 -13.39 15.03
N SER A 343 7.72 -13.04 14.29
CA SER A 343 7.72 -11.97 13.28
C SER A 343 7.37 -10.60 13.86
N LEU A 344 7.21 -10.48 15.18
CA LEU A 344 6.90 -9.20 15.83
C LEU A 344 7.95 -8.82 16.88
N PHE A 345 8.24 -7.52 16.95
CA PHE A 345 9.02 -6.91 18.04
C PHE A 345 8.39 -5.57 18.43
N ASP A 346 8.61 -5.11 19.65
CA ASP A 346 8.08 -3.83 20.12
C ASP A 346 8.80 -2.68 19.41
N ALA A 347 8.03 -1.73 18.88
CA ALA A 347 8.58 -0.60 18.13
C ALA A 347 9.64 0.15 18.95
N ARG A 348 10.76 0.50 18.32
CA ARG A 348 11.92 1.16 18.93
C ARG A 348 12.71 0.32 19.97
N ASP A 349 12.48 -0.98 20.01
CA ASP A 349 13.25 -1.90 20.85
C ASP A 349 14.32 -2.65 20.04
N PRO A 350 15.57 -2.17 19.98
CA PRO A 350 16.64 -2.83 19.25
C PRO A 350 17.09 -4.14 19.91
N VAL A 351 16.88 -4.30 21.23
CA VAL A 351 17.27 -5.52 21.97
C VAL A 351 16.33 -6.66 21.58
N MET A 352 15.02 -6.42 21.63
CA MET A 352 14.04 -7.41 21.21
C MET A 352 14.20 -7.75 19.72
N LEU A 353 14.46 -6.75 18.86
CA LEU A 353 14.70 -7.00 17.44
C LEU A 353 15.97 -7.85 17.22
N ALA A 354 17.06 -7.59 17.94
CA ALA A 354 18.27 -8.42 17.90
C ALA A 354 17.98 -9.88 18.26
N GLN A 355 17.20 -10.11 19.33
CA GLN A 355 16.78 -11.45 19.75
C GLN A 355 15.93 -12.16 18.68
N ARG A 356 15.07 -11.43 17.95
CA ARG A 356 14.31 -12.00 16.83
C ARG A 356 15.21 -12.37 15.66
N ILE A 357 16.17 -11.51 15.30
CA ILE A 357 17.15 -11.77 14.26
C ILE A 357 17.98 -13.00 14.61
N ASP A 358 18.56 -13.06 15.82
CA ASP A 358 19.36 -14.18 16.30
C ASP A 358 18.58 -15.49 16.23
N TRP A 359 17.31 -15.47 16.67
CA TRP A 359 16.48 -16.67 16.63
C TRP A 359 16.29 -17.20 15.21
N TRP A 360 16.00 -16.33 14.23
CA TRP A 360 15.82 -16.75 12.85
C TRP A 360 17.13 -17.26 12.22
N ILE A 361 18.28 -16.71 12.59
CA ILE A 361 19.60 -17.21 12.14
C ILE A 361 19.84 -18.61 12.69
N GLU A 362 19.51 -18.85 13.94
CA GLU A 362 19.76 -20.11 14.65
C GLU A 362 18.76 -21.22 14.32
N HIS A 363 17.66 -20.88 13.62
CA HIS A 363 16.61 -21.85 13.24
C HIS A 363 16.35 -21.82 11.72
N PRO A 364 17.32 -22.24 10.90
CA PRO A 364 17.25 -22.14 9.43
C PRO A 364 16.10 -22.98 8.83
N ASP A 365 15.74 -24.11 9.43
CA ASP A 365 14.62 -24.94 8.98
C ASP A 365 13.28 -24.22 9.18
N GLU A 366 13.09 -23.59 10.34
CA GLU A 366 11.91 -22.76 10.62
C GLU A 366 11.87 -21.54 9.68
N LEU A 367 13.01 -20.89 9.44
CA LEU A 367 13.11 -19.77 8.49
C LEU A 367 12.67 -20.19 7.09
N SER A 368 13.12 -21.35 6.62
CA SER A 368 12.74 -21.89 5.31
C SER A 368 11.26 -22.24 5.25
N HIS A 369 10.75 -22.93 6.27
CA HIS A 369 9.34 -23.29 6.39
C HIS A 369 8.42 -22.07 6.37
N TRP A 370 8.67 -21.10 7.27
CA TRP A 370 7.86 -19.89 7.37
C TRP A 370 7.99 -19.01 6.14
N GLY A 371 9.14 -18.97 5.48
CA GLY A 371 9.29 -18.27 4.20
C GLY A 371 8.33 -18.79 3.13
N ALA A 372 8.15 -20.10 3.03
CA ALA A 372 7.17 -20.71 2.13
C ALA A 372 5.72 -20.42 2.56
N VAL A 373 5.42 -20.50 3.87
CA VAL A 373 4.08 -20.17 4.41
C VAL A 373 3.70 -18.71 4.13
N TYR A 374 4.62 -17.76 4.36
CA TYR A 374 4.41 -16.35 4.07
C TYR A 374 4.18 -16.09 2.59
N ALA A 375 4.98 -16.72 1.70
CA ALA A 375 4.81 -16.56 0.25
C ALA A 375 3.44 -17.05 -0.22
N GLU A 376 3.01 -18.22 0.23
CA GLU A 376 1.73 -18.80 -0.15
C GLU A 376 0.54 -17.98 0.40
N HIS A 377 0.61 -17.58 1.68
CA HIS A 377 -0.40 -16.71 2.27
C HIS A 377 -0.53 -15.39 1.48
N THR A 378 0.62 -14.76 1.17
CA THR A 378 0.63 -13.50 0.41
C THR A 378 0.05 -13.67 -0.99
N ARG A 379 0.31 -14.79 -1.65
CA ARG A 379 -0.24 -15.10 -2.97
C ARG A 379 -1.76 -15.26 -2.94
N GLN A 380 -2.29 -15.86 -1.89
CA GLN A 380 -3.73 -16.09 -1.75
C GLN A 380 -4.48 -14.81 -1.42
N GLU A 381 -3.99 -14.04 -0.44
CA GLU A 381 -4.74 -12.94 0.16
C GLU A 381 -4.42 -11.57 -0.47
N TYR A 382 -3.19 -11.36 -0.97
CA TYR A 382 -2.69 -10.03 -1.34
C TYR A 382 -2.18 -9.92 -2.78
N SER A 383 -2.50 -10.88 -3.65
CA SER A 383 -2.15 -10.73 -5.08
C SER A 383 -2.88 -9.52 -5.66
N ILE A 384 -2.18 -8.72 -6.48
CA ILE A 384 -2.81 -7.55 -7.14
C ILE A 384 -4.06 -7.94 -7.93
N GLU A 385 -4.06 -9.13 -8.50
CA GLU A 385 -5.20 -9.66 -9.24
C GLU A 385 -6.45 -9.80 -8.36
N SER A 386 -6.30 -10.35 -7.15
CA SER A 386 -7.40 -10.49 -6.18
C SER A 386 -7.85 -9.12 -5.67
N CYS A 387 -6.89 -8.26 -5.27
CA CYS A 387 -7.19 -6.93 -4.76
C CYS A 387 -7.94 -6.06 -5.80
N VAL A 388 -7.58 -6.16 -7.07
CA VAL A 388 -8.27 -5.43 -8.15
C VAL A 388 -9.68 -5.98 -8.38
N ARG A 389 -9.92 -7.28 -8.25
CA ARG A 389 -11.30 -7.82 -8.30
C ARG A 389 -12.18 -7.25 -7.17
N GLU A 390 -11.65 -7.17 -5.95
CA GLU A 390 -12.36 -6.56 -4.81
C GLU A 390 -12.60 -5.07 -5.02
N PHE A 391 -11.61 -4.37 -5.59
CA PHE A 391 -11.75 -2.96 -5.97
C PHE A 391 -12.84 -2.75 -7.02
N VAL A 392 -12.88 -3.57 -8.07
CA VAL A 392 -13.95 -3.52 -9.08
C VAL A 392 -15.32 -3.80 -8.46
N ALA A 393 -15.41 -4.73 -7.51
CA ALA A 393 -16.65 -4.98 -6.77
C ALA A 393 -17.11 -3.76 -5.98
N MET A 394 -16.18 -3.06 -5.30
CA MET A 394 -16.46 -1.78 -4.63
C MET A 394 -16.95 -0.72 -5.61
N GLU A 395 -16.30 -0.57 -6.78
CA GLU A 395 -16.70 0.42 -7.79
C GLU A 395 -18.09 0.12 -8.35
N ARG A 396 -18.42 -1.15 -8.58
CA ARG A 396 -19.78 -1.56 -9.00
C ARG A 396 -20.83 -1.26 -7.93
N GLU A 397 -20.50 -1.48 -6.68
CA GLU A 397 -21.37 -1.12 -5.55
C GLU A 397 -21.62 0.41 -5.51
N ALA A 398 -20.55 1.20 -5.71
CA ALA A 398 -20.65 2.65 -5.77
C ALA A 398 -21.49 3.14 -6.96
N ILE A 399 -21.41 2.50 -8.12
CA ILE A 399 -22.24 2.78 -9.28
C ILE A 399 -23.71 2.45 -8.98
N ALA A 400 -23.98 1.30 -8.35
CA ALA A 400 -25.33 0.88 -8.00
C ALA A 400 -25.99 1.76 -6.94
N ASP A 401 -25.19 2.29 -5.98
CA ASP A 401 -25.66 3.18 -4.91
C ASP A 401 -25.77 4.65 -5.32
N PHE A 402 -25.42 4.98 -6.57
CA PHE A 402 -25.44 6.36 -7.06
C PHE A 402 -26.84 6.75 -7.53
N ASP A 403 -27.47 7.68 -6.80
CA ASP A 403 -28.82 8.18 -7.08
C ASP A 403 -28.85 9.54 -7.79
N GLY A 404 -27.68 10.05 -8.18
CA GLY A 404 -27.53 11.34 -8.85
C GLY A 404 -27.75 12.55 -7.95
N VAL A 405 -28.03 12.34 -6.67
CA VAL A 405 -28.25 13.39 -5.66
C VAL A 405 -27.12 13.33 -4.63
N LEU A 406 -26.54 14.49 -4.34
CA LEU A 406 -25.59 14.70 -3.22
C LEU A 406 -26.30 15.29 -2.01
#